data_076598499be2e8d3cff163113c5c82ad
#
_entry.id   076598499be2e8d3cff163113c5c82ad
#
_cell.length_a   1.000
_cell.length_b   1.000
_cell.length_c   1.000
_cell.angle_alpha   90.00
_cell.angle_beta   90.00
_cell.angle_gamma   90.00
#
_symmetry.space_group_name_H-M   'P 1'
#
loop_
_entity.id
_entity.type
_entity.pdbx_description
1 polymer ?
#
loop_
_entity_poly.entity_id
_entity_poly.type
_entity_poly.pdbx_seq_one_letter_code
_entity_poly.pdbx_strand_id
1 'polypeptide(L)'
;HFKAVDANGAVIGEQFWTDGEMLGHEGAIGHLSGFLRTHSGGHRLVGVGHRVVHGGLLYAAPARLDAAVVSDLEQFIPLAPLHQPHNLAPIKLLMAQQPDLPQVACFDTAFHRTQPELAQMFALPVELHEAGVRRYGFHGLSYEYIASRLQSIDPQAAAGRTVVLHLGNGASMC
;
A
#
# COMPACT_ATOMS: atom_id res chain seq x y z
N HIS A 1 -21.09 -6.62 -0.37
CA HIS A 1 -21.79 -5.40 0.05
C HIS A 1 -20.90 -4.17 -0.14
N PHE A 2 -21.44 -3.14 -0.79
CA PHE A 2 -20.83 -1.82 -0.94
C PHE A 2 -21.71 -0.80 -0.21
N LYS A 3 -21.09 0.14 0.50
CA LYS A 3 -21.79 1.25 1.15
C LYS A 3 -20.91 2.49 1.09
N ALA A 4 -21.47 3.59 0.62
CA ALA A 4 -20.84 4.90 0.61
C ALA A 4 -21.65 5.86 1.51
N VAL A 5 -20.93 6.65 2.28
CA VAL A 5 -21.51 7.69 3.14
C VAL A 5 -20.83 9.03 2.87
N ASP A 6 -21.58 10.11 3.01
CA ASP A 6 -21.02 11.47 2.92
C ASP A 6 -20.31 11.89 4.22
N ALA A 7 -19.80 13.11 4.26
CA ALA A 7 -19.11 13.68 5.43
C ALA A 7 -20.01 13.82 6.67
N ASN A 8 -21.33 13.80 6.50
CA ASN A 8 -22.32 13.90 7.56
C ASN A 8 -22.80 12.51 8.03
N GLY A 9 -22.30 11.44 7.40
CA GLY A 9 -22.71 10.06 7.67
C GLY A 9 -23.98 9.61 6.95
N ALA A 10 -24.54 10.42 6.05
CA ALA A 10 -25.69 10.02 5.26
C ALA A 10 -25.25 9.04 4.16
N VAL A 11 -26.06 7.98 3.97
CA VAL A 11 -25.82 6.97 2.93
C VAL A 11 -26.11 7.58 1.56
N ILE A 12 -25.08 7.67 0.71
CA ILE A 12 -25.19 8.20 -0.66
C ILE A 12 -25.11 7.12 -1.72
N GLY A 13 -24.86 5.88 -1.33
CA GLY A 13 -24.91 4.70 -2.21
C GLY A 13 -24.79 3.42 -1.41
N GLU A 14 -25.57 2.43 -1.79
CA GLU A 14 -25.54 1.11 -1.18
C GLU A 14 -25.88 0.05 -2.22
N GLN A 15 -25.10 -1.03 -2.25
CA GLN A 15 -25.30 -2.15 -3.16
C GLN A 15 -25.00 -3.46 -2.44
N PHE A 16 -25.92 -4.40 -2.57
CA PHE A 16 -25.76 -5.78 -2.13
C PHE A 16 -25.63 -6.67 -3.36
N TRP A 17 -24.76 -7.66 -3.26
CA TRP A 17 -24.69 -8.78 -4.21
C TRP A 17 -25.21 -10.03 -3.51
N THR A 18 -25.91 -10.88 -4.24
CA THR A 18 -26.50 -12.10 -3.70
C THR A 18 -25.41 -13.13 -3.37
N ASP A 19 -25.71 -14.03 -2.44
CA ASP A 19 -24.81 -15.12 -2.08
C ASP A 19 -24.50 -15.97 -3.32
N GLY A 20 -23.20 -16.04 -3.69
CA GLY A 20 -22.71 -16.73 -4.89
C GLY A 20 -22.24 -15.80 -6.01
N GLU A 21 -22.59 -14.52 -6.01
CA GLU A 21 -21.95 -13.52 -6.88
C GLU A 21 -20.59 -13.11 -6.33
N MET A 22 -19.55 -13.76 -6.80
CA MET A 22 -18.18 -13.35 -6.48
C MET A 22 -17.77 -12.20 -7.40
N LEU A 23 -17.85 -10.98 -6.89
CA LEU A 23 -17.47 -9.79 -7.65
C LEU A 23 -15.99 -9.76 -8.02
N GLY A 24 -15.15 -10.37 -7.20
CA GLY A 24 -13.70 -10.30 -7.32
C GLY A 24 -13.16 -8.86 -7.18
N HIS A 25 -11.87 -8.70 -7.30
CA HIS A 25 -11.24 -7.37 -7.24
C HIS A 25 -11.61 -6.51 -8.45
N GLU A 26 -11.67 -7.10 -9.64
CA GLU A 26 -12.00 -6.41 -10.90
C GLU A 26 -13.41 -5.83 -10.87
N GLY A 27 -14.40 -6.64 -10.50
CA GLY A 27 -15.77 -6.19 -10.38
C GLY A 27 -15.97 -5.13 -9.30
N ALA A 28 -15.30 -5.29 -8.14
CA ALA A 28 -15.35 -4.31 -7.05
C ALA A 28 -14.76 -2.95 -7.46
N ILE A 29 -13.62 -2.95 -8.15
CA ILE A 29 -13.00 -1.72 -8.67
C ILE A 29 -13.85 -1.10 -9.77
N GLY A 30 -14.40 -1.91 -10.66
CA GLY A 30 -15.33 -1.44 -11.70
C GLY A 30 -16.55 -0.74 -11.12
N HIS A 31 -17.18 -1.33 -10.10
CA HIS A 31 -18.31 -0.74 -9.38
C HIS A 31 -17.90 0.57 -8.69
N LEU A 32 -16.79 0.58 -7.93
CA LEU A 32 -16.28 1.76 -7.25
C LEU A 32 -15.96 2.89 -8.24
N SER A 33 -15.31 2.58 -9.35
CA SER A 33 -14.98 3.56 -10.39
C SER A 33 -16.22 4.16 -11.05
N GLY A 34 -17.26 3.33 -11.27
CA GLY A 34 -18.57 3.78 -11.74
C GLY A 34 -19.24 4.73 -10.76
N PHE A 35 -19.28 4.34 -9.48
CA PHE A 35 -19.85 5.16 -8.42
C PHE A 35 -19.13 6.50 -8.29
N LEU A 36 -17.80 6.52 -8.26
CA LEU A 36 -17.02 7.75 -8.14
C LEU A 36 -17.24 8.70 -9.32
N ARG A 37 -17.39 8.19 -10.55
CA ARG A 37 -17.71 9.04 -11.72
C ARG A 37 -19.04 9.77 -11.59
N THR A 38 -20.06 9.10 -11.04
CA THR A 38 -21.40 9.68 -10.89
C THR A 38 -21.54 10.55 -9.63
N HIS A 39 -20.66 10.38 -8.65
CA HIS A 39 -20.69 11.10 -7.37
C HIS A 39 -19.46 12.00 -7.16
N SER A 40 -18.77 12.37 -8.25
CA SER A 40 -17.55 13.19 -8.17
C SER A 40 -17.79 14.64 -7.73
N GLY A 41 -19.04 15.11 -7.69
CA GLY A 41 -19.36 16.49 -7.32
C GLY A 41 -18.68 17.55 -8.23
N GLY A 42 -18.36 17.18 -9.47
CA GLY A 42 -17.61 18.04 -10.41
C GLY A 42 -16.07 17.91 -10.26
N HIS A 43 -15.57 17.12 -9.32
CA HIS A 43 -14.13 16.86 -9.20
C HIS A 43 -13.66 15.87 -10.27
N ARG A 44 -12.43 16.10 -10.75
CA ARG A 44 -11.76 15.22 -11.70
C ARG A 44 -10.69 14.40 -10.99
N LEU A 45 -10.66 13.08 -11.25
CA LEU A 45 -9.57 12.23 -10.81
C LEU A 45 -8.28 12.61 -11.58
N VAL A 46 -7.25 13.00 -10.86
CA VAL A 46 -5.97 13.47 -11.43
C VAL A 46 -4.81 12.49 -11.19
N GLY A 47 -5.00 11.50 -10.34
CA GLY A 47 -3.99 10.48 -10.05
C GLY A 47 -4.47 9.51 -8.98
N VAL A 48 -3.79 8.38 -8.85
CA VAL A 48 -4.09 7.34 -7.85
C VAL A 48 -2.81 6.94 -7.12
N GLY A 49 -2.89 6.92 -5.79
CA GLY A 49 -1.88 6.33 -4.93
C GLY A 49 -2.27 4.91 -4.55
N HIS A 50 -1.33 3.97 -4.70
CA HIS A 50 -1.52 2.57 -4.32
C HIS A 50 -0.61 2.22 -3.15
N ARG A 51 -1.18 1.62 -2.12
CA ARG A 51 -0.39 0.91 -1.12
C ARG A 51 0.06 -0.43 -1.71
N VAL A 52 1.36 -0.67 -1.74
CA VAL A 52 1.97 -1.92 -2.20
C VAL A 52 2.79 -2.50 -1.06
N VAL A 53 2.55 -3.76 -0.73
CA VAL A 53 3.18 -4.37 0.45
C VAL A 53 4.70 -4.44 0.32
N HIS A 54 5.24 -4.69 -0.88
CA HIS A 54 6.66 -4.97 -1.04
C HIS A 54 7.30 -4.20 -2.20
N GLY A 55 8.33 -3.41 -1.90
CA GLY A 55 9.18 -2.72 -2.88
C GLY A 55 10.52 -3.42 -3.13
N GLY A 56 10.78 -4.54 -2.45
CA GLY A 56 12.04 -5.28 -2.56
C GLY A 56 13.25 -4.43 -2.19
N LEU A 57 14.35 -4.69 -2.88
CA LEU A 57 15.56 -3.89 -2.80
C LEU A 57 15.54 -2.70 -3.77
N LEU A 58 14.64 -2.72 -4.76
CA LEU A 58 14.61 -1.75 -5.84
C LEU A 58 13.93 -0.45 -5.45
N TYR A 59 12.88 -0.52 -4.60
CA TYR A 59 12.05 0.64 -4.30
C TYR A 59 12.08 0.98 -2.81
N ALA A 60 12.84 2.02 -2.48
CA ALA A 60 12.95 2.60 -1.12
C ALA A 60 12.17 3.93 -0.97
N ALA A 61 11.43 4.34 -1.99
CA ALA A 61 10.61 5.56 -2.03
C ALA A 61 9.41 5.33 -2.95
N PRO A 62 8.38 6.21 -2.90
CA PRO A 62 7.26 6.14 -3.83
C PRO A 62 7.74 6.15 -5.30
N ALA A 63 7.14 5.30 -6.13
CA ALA A 63 7.50 5.17 -7.54
C ALA A 63 6.29 5.43 -8.43
N ARG A 64 6.49 6.24 -9.50
CA ARG A 64 5.49 6.37 -10.56
C ARG A 64 5.39 5.04 -11.31
N LEU A 65 4.17 4.57 -11.49
CA LEU A 65 3.90 3.28 -12.12
C LEU A 65 3.93 3.40 -13.65
N ASP A 66 4.66 2.50 -14.25
CA ASP A 66 4.64 2.15 -15.67
C ASP A 66 4.77 0.63 -15.83
N ALA A 67 4.82 0.14 -17.07
CA ALA A 67 4.92 -1.30 -17.34
C ALA A 67 6.21 -1.93 -16.79
N ALA A 68 7.32 -1.19 -16.77
CA ALA A 68 8.59 -1.69 -16.25
C ALA A 68 8.55 -1.84 -14.73
N VAL A 69 8.05 -0.82 -14.03
CA VAL A 69 7.87 -0.87 -12.56
C VAL A 69 6.92 -2.00 -12.16
N VAL A 70 5.81 -2.19 -12.88
CA VAL A 70 4.89 -3.30 -12.61
C VAL A 70 5.58 -4.65 -12.79
N SER A 71 6.38 -4.83 -13.85
CA SER A 71 7.15 -6.04 -14.08
C SER A 71 8.17 -6.32 -12.97
N ASP A 72 8.83 -5.28 -12.45
CA ASP A 72 9.73 -5.43 -11.29
C ASP A 72 8.96 -5.86 -10.04
N LEU A 73 7.80 -5.24 -9.78
CA LEU A 73 6.97 -5.55 -8.62
C LEU A 73 6.40 -6.97 -8.66
N GLU A 74 6.19 -7.54 -9.85
CA GLU A 74 5.78 -8.94 -10.02
C GLU A 74 6.84 -9.92 -9.52
N GLN A 75 8.12 -9.58 -9.64
CA GLN A 75 9.23 -10.41 -9.17
C GLN A 75 9.23 -10.57 -7.65
N PHE A 76 8.55 -9.67 -6.92
CA PHE A 76 8.43 -9.73 -5.47
C PHE A 76 7.22 -10.53 -4.98
N ILE A 77 6.43 -11.13 -5.87
CA ILE A 77 5.31 -12.01 -5.49
C ILE A 77 5.75 -13.13 -4.54
N PRO A 78 6.90 -13.81 -4.76
CA PRO A 78 7.36 -14.84 -3.81
C PRO A 78 7.68 -14.33 -2.40
N LEU A 79 7.97 -13.03 -2.24
CA LEU A 79 8.24 -12.42 -0.93
C LEU A 79 6.95 -12.08 -0.16
N ALA A 80 5.83 -11.91 -0.86
CA ALA A 80 4.54 -11.57 -0.26
C ALA A 80 3.37 -12.18 -1.08
N PRO A 81 3.28 -13.51 -1.18
CA PRO A 81 2.35 -14.19 -2.11
C PRO A 81 0.87 -13.95 -1.78
N LEU A 82 0.54 -13.66 -0.52
CA LEU A 82 -0.83 -13.39 -0.08
C LEU A 82 -1.25 -11.93 -0.30
N HIS A 83 -0.33 -11.02 -0.63
CA HIS A 83 -0.61 -9.57 -0.72
C HIS A 83 -0.23 -8.98 -2.07
N GLN A 84 0.97 -9.27 -2.57
CA GLN A 84 1.50 -8.61 -3.76
C GLN A 84 0.62 -8.80 -5.00
N PRO A 85 0.09 -9.99 -5.33
CA PRO A 85 -0.81 -10.15 -6.47
C PRO A 85 -2.08 -9.30 -6.36
N HIS A 86 -2.65 -9.19 -5.15
CA HIS A 86 -3.84 -8.40 -4.88
C HIS A 86 -3.57 -6.89 -4.93
N ASN A 87 -2.34 -6.46 -4.62
CA ASN A 87 -1.95 -5.06 -4.80
C ASN A 87 -1.74 -4.71 -6.28
N LEU A 88 -1.20 -5.64 -7.07
CA LEU A 88 -0.93 -5.40 -8.49
C LEU A 88 -2.17 -5.47 -9.38
N ALA A 89 -3.18 -6.25 -9.00
CA ALA A 89 -4.41 -6.39 -9.78
C ALA A 89 -5.11 -5.05 -10.07
N PRO A 90 -5.43 -4.19 -9.06
CA PRO A 90 -6.03 -2.88 -9.31
C PRO A 90 -5.14 -1.95 -10.12
N ILE A 91 -3.83 -2.00 -9.94
CA ILE A 91 -2.87 -1.19 -10.70
C ILE A 91 -2.98 -1.53 -12.17
N LYS A 92 -2.87 -2.81 -12.53
CA LYS A 92 -2.96 -3.27 -13.92
C LYS A 92 -4.30 -2.95 -14.56
N LEU A 93 -5.38 -3.13 -13.81
CA LEU A 93 -6.73 -2.82 -14.30
C LEU A 93 -6.85 -1.33 -14.65
N LEU A 94 -6.40 -0.45 -13.76
CA LEU A 94 -6.44 0.99 -14.00
C LEU A 94 -5.50 1.42 -15.12
N MET A 95 -4.32 0.82 -15.25
CA MET A 95 -3.42 1.07 -16.38
C MET A 95 -4.07 0.71 -17.72
N ALA A 96 -4.81 -0.39 -17.77
CA ALA A 96 -5.52 -0.80 -18.97
C ALA A 96 -6.74 0.07 -19.30
N GLN A 97 -7.50 0.49 -18.29
CA GLN A 97 -8.72 1.28 -18.46
C GLN A 97 -8.47 2.78 -18.63
N GLN A 98 -7.43 3.31 -18.03
CA GLN A 98 -7.09 4.72 -17.97
C GLN A 98 -5.58 4.93 -18.10
N PRO A 99 -4.98 4.67 -19.28
CA PRO A 99 -3.53 4.67 -19.48
C PRO A 99 -2.87 6.02 -19.19
N ASP A 100 -3.60 7.13 -19.33
CA ASP A 100 -3.10 8.49 -19.10
C ASP A 100 -3.22 8.92 -17.63
N LEU A 101 -3.90 8.15 -16.78
CA LEU A 101 -4.07 8.48 -15.36
C LEU A 101 -2.77 8.20 -14.59
N PRO A 102 -2.13 9.22 -14.00
CA PRO A 102 -0.93 9.00 -13.19
C PRO A 102 -1.22 8.08 -12.00
N GLN A 103 -0.39 7.07 -11.83
CA GLN A 103 -0.46 6.14 -10.70
C GLN A 103 0.89 6.10 -10.00
N VAL A 104 0.88 6.02 -8.67
CA VAL A 104 2.08 5.97 -7.81
C VAL A 104 1.94 4.81 -6.83
N ALA A 105 2.96 3.97 -6.74
CA ALA A 105 3.08 2.96 -5.69
C ALA A 105 3.82 3.53 -4.49
N CYS A 106 3.27 3.28 -3.29
CA CYS A 106 3.88 3.58 -2.00
C CYS A 106 4.06 2.26 -1.24
N PHE A 107 5.27 2.00 -0.72
CA PHE A 107 5.66 0.67 -0.27
C PHE A 107 5.71 0.57 1.25
N ASP A 108 5.09 -0.49 1.82
CA ASP A 108 5.16 -0.76 3.26
C ASP A 108 6.58 -1.06 3.75
N THR A 109 7.46 -1.53 2.86
CA THR A 109 8.86 -1.81 3.18
C THR A 109 9.78 -0.59 3.10
N ALA A 110 9.35 0.52 2.47
CA ALA A 110 10.22 1.67 2.17
C ALA A 110 10.75 2.36 3.43
N PHE A 111 9.90 2.63 4.40
CA PHE A 111 10.28 3.28 5.67
C PHE A 111 11.44 2.57 6.37
N HIS A 112 11.45 1.25 6.37
CA HIS A 112 12.44 0.42 7.04
C HIS A 112 13.78 0.35 6.29
N ARG A 113 13.85 0.88 5.07
CA ARG A 113 15.09 0.95 4.28
C ARG A 113 16.07 1.98 4.82
N THR A 114 15.63 2.87 5.69
CA THR A 114 16.48 3.85 6.39
C THR A 114 17.26 3.26 7.56
N GLN A 115 16.97 2.02 7.97
CA GLN A 115 17.67 1.34 9.05
C GLN A 115 19.13 1.02 8.65
N PRO A 116 20.06 1.01 9.62
CA PRO A 116 21.42 0.54 9.36
C PRO A 116 21.43 -0.87 8.77
N GLU A 117 22.44 -1.18 7.96
CA GLU A 117 22.55 -2.47 7.28
C GLU A 117 22.48 -3.65 8.25
N LEU A 118 23.22 -3.55 9.38
CA LEU A 118 23.20 -4.57 10.44
C LEU A 118 21.77 -4.88 10.95
N ALA A 119 20.90 -3.89 11.00
CA ALA A 119 19.49 -4.07 11.40
C ALA A 119 18.63 -4.75 10.32
N GLN A 120 19.10 -4.75 9.07
CA GLN A 120 18.45 -5.41 7.94
C GLN A 120 18.98 -6.83 7.69
N MET A 121 20.00 -7.27 8.42
CA MET A 121 20.58 -8.61 8.29
C MET A 121 19.92 -9.61 9.24
N PHE A 122 19.90 -10.88 8.82
CA PHE A 122 19.73 -12.01 9.73
C PHE A 122 21.11 -12.46 10.25
N ALA A 123 21.14 -13.12 11.39
CA ALA A 123 22.35 -13.77 11.93
C ALA A 123 22.62 -15.09 11.17
N LEU A 124 22.89 -14.96 9.88
CA LEU A 124 23.18 -16.03 8.92
C LEU A 124 24.55 -15.77 8.28
N PRO A 125 25.15 -16.76 7.58
CA PRO A 125 26.36 -16.55 6.77
C PRO A 125 26.21 -15.35 5.85
N VAL A 126 27.29 -14.54 5.73
CA VAL A 126 27.26 -13.27 4.98
C VAL A 126 26.93 -13.45 3.50
N GLU A 127 27.30 -14.59 2.94
CA GLU A 127 27.03 -14.97 1.55
C GLU A 127 25.52 -14.99 1.24
N LEU A 128 24.68 -15.31 2.22
CA LEU A 128 23.22 -15.26 2.08
C LEU A 128 22.72 -13.82 2.02
N HIS A 129 23.32 -12.94 2.82
CA HIS A 129 23.01 -11.52 2.75
C HIS A 129 23.41 -10.91 1.40
N GLU A 130 24.61 -11.24 0.91
CA GLU A 130 25.10 -10.85 -0.41
C GLU A 130 24.22 -11.38 -1.53
N ALA A 131 23.63 -12.58 -1.36
CA ALA A 131 22.65 -13.17 -2.25
C ALA A 131 21.26 -12.54 -2.14
N GLY A 132 21.07 -11.50 -1.31
CA GLY A 132 19.82 -10.75 -1.18
C GLY A 132 18.89 -11.21 -0.07
N VAL A 133 19.27 -12.20 0.74
CA VAL A 133 18.48 -12.63 1.91
C VAL A 133 18.61 -11.58 3.01
N ARG A 134 17.52 -10.90 3.31
CA ARG A 134 17.49 -9.87 4.35
C ARG A 134 16.16 -9.76 5.05
N ARG A 135 16.16 -9.12 6.20
CA ARG A 135 14.96 -8.83 6.96
C ARG A 135 14.29 -7.59 6.39
N TYR A 136 13.00 -7.69 6.12
CA TYR A 136 12.14 -6.57 5.76
C TYR A 136 11.23 -6.21 6.93
N GLY A 137 10.94 -4.92 7.08
CA GLY A 137 9.85 -4.44 7.91
C GLY A 137 8.63 -4.13 7.05
N PHE A 138 7.44 -4.19 7.65
CA PHE A 138 6.16 -3.92 7.00
C PHE A 138 5.38 -2.84 7.75
N HIS A 139 4.22 -2.44 7.21
CA HIS A 139 3.39 -1.35 7.70
C HIS A 139 4.13 0.01 7.74
N GLY A 140 5.17 0.16 6.93
CA GLY A 140 6.04 1.33 6.90
C GLY A 140 5.31 2.63 6.64
N LEU A 141 4.28 2.62 5.77
CA LEU A 141 3.45 3.80 5.52
C LEU A 141 2.71 4.28 6.78
N SER A 142 2.28 3.35 7.65
CA SER A 142 1.68 3.68 8.94
C SER A 142 2.70 4.31 9.87
N TYR A 143 3.90 3.74 9.98
CA TYR A 143 4.97 4.27 10.82
C TYR A 143 5.47 5.63 10.36
N GLU A 144 5.65 5.81 9.06
CA GLU A 144 6.04 7.08 8.46
C GLU A 144 5.02 8.18 8.78
N TYR A 145 3.73 7.88 8.65
CA TYR A 145 2.67 8.82 9.02
C TYR A 145 2.71 9.17 10.51
N ILE A 146 2.78 8.19 11.39
CA ILE A 146 2.87 8.42 12.84
C ILE A 146 4.11 9.26 13.16
N ALA A 147 5.27 8.91 12.64
CA ALA A 147 6.51 9.66 12.86
C ALA A 147 6.38 11.13 12.40
N SER A 148 5.75 11.37 11.24
CA SER A 148 5.52 12.72 10.71
C SER A 148 4.57 13.56 11.58
N ARG A 149 3.63 12.90 12.27
CA ARG A 149 2.61 13.56 13.09
C ARG A 149 3.02 13.73 14.55
N LEU A 150 3.94 12.89 15.04
CA LEU A 150 4.29 12.79 16.46
C LEU A 150 4.76 14.13 17.03
N GLN A 151 5.60 14.86 16.29
CA GLN A 151 6.09 16.17 16.71
C GLN A 151 4.96 17.18 17.01
N SER A 152 3.84 17.10 16.29
CA SER A 152 2.71 18.03 16.48
C SER A 152 1.73 17.57 17.55
N ILE A 153 1.74 16.28 17.92
CA ILE A 153 0.80 15.67 18.87
C ILE A 153 1.46 15.55 20.25
N ASP A 154 2.67 15.04 20.31
CA ASP A 154 3.48 14.86 21.51
C ASP A 154 4.95 15.15 21.22
N PRO A 155 5.39 16.43 21.36
CA PRO A 155 6.78 16.83 21.12
C PRO A 155 7.78 16.12 22.04
N GLN A 156 7.37 15.73 23.24
CA GLN A 156 8.24 15.04 24.19
C GLN A 156 8.52 13.61 23.72
N ALA A 157 7.50 12.89 23.29
CA ALA A 157 7.65 11.57 22.70
C ALA A 157 8.49 11.63 21.41
N ALA A 158 8.26 12.64 20.56
CA ALA A 158 9.02 12.82 19.31
C ALA A 158 10.52 13.09 19.53
N ALA A 159 10.90 13.73 20.65
CA ALA A 159 12.29 13.97 21.00
C ALA A 159 12.95 12.77 21.72
N GLY A 160 12.18 11.78 22.12
CA GLY A 160 12.60 10.61 22.87
C GLY A 160 12.75 9.34 22.05
N ARG A 161 12.89 8.22 22.76
CA ARG A 161 12.81 6.87 22.19
C ARG A 161 11.36 6.41 22.20
N THR A 162 10.74 6.35 21.05
CA THR A 162 9.34 6.00 20.89
C THR A 162 9.19 4.66 20.21
N VAL A 163 8.30 3.82 20.73
CA VAL A 163 7.91 2.55 20.11
C VAL A 163 6.49 2.69 19.61
N VAL A 164 6.28 2.38 18.35
CA VAL A 164 4.96 2.41 17.71
C VAL A 164 4.49 0.99 17.45
N LEU A 165 3.26 0.68 17.85
CA LEU A 165 2.61 -0.59 17.61
C LEU A 165 1.54 -0.41 16.52
N HIS A 166 1.65 -1.17 15.44
CA HIS A 166 0.60 -1.33 14.45
C HIS A 166 -0.14 -2.63 14.75
N LEU A 167 -1.36 -2.53 15.26
CA LEU A 167 -2.15 -3.65 15.73
C LEU A 167 -3.42 -3.79 14.90
N GLY A 168 -3.52 -4.85 14.14
CA GLY A 168 -4.64 -5.17 13.28
C GLY A 168 -4.67 -6.68 12.99
N ASN A 169 -5.19 -7.07 11.85
CA ASN A 169 -5.12 -8.46 11.39
C ASN A 169 -3.68 -8.93 11.21
N GLY A 170 -2.80 -8.05 10.72
CA GLY A 170 -1.36 -8.16 10.87
C GLY A 170 -0.88 -7.24 12.00
N ALA A 171 0.18 -7.63 12.72
CA ALA A 171 0.76 -6.83 13.78
C ALA A 171 2.27 -6.67 13.61
N SER A 172 2.77 -5.49 13.91
CA SER A 172 4.20 -5.20 13.94
C SER A 172 4.53 -4.12 14.96
N MET A 173 5.82 -4.02 15.29
CA MET A 173 6.38 -3.05 16.22
C MET A 173 7.60 -2.40 15.58
N CYS A 174 7.73 -1.09 15.73
CA CYS A 174 8.85 -0.31 15.23
C CYS A 174 9.29 0.75 16.25
#